data_b6d990ac3493da37edb6ec15d548db1a
#
_entry.id   b6d990ac3493da37edb6ec15d548db1a
#
_cell.length_a   1.000
_cell.length_b   1.000
_cell.length_c   1.000
_cell.angle_alpha   90.00
_cell.angle_beta   90.00
_cell.angle_gamma   90.00
#
_symmetry.space_group_name_H-M   'P 1'
#
loop_
_entity.id
_entity.type
_entity.pdbx_description
1 polymer ?
#
loop_
_entity_poly.entity_id
_entity_poly.type
_entity_poly.pdbx_seq_one_letter_code
_entity_poly.pdbx_strand_id
1 'polypeptide(L)'
;MNDVTSKDGTTIAFDRSGAGRPIVLVGGALSDRSAAGPLAAILAPHFTVFAYDRRGRGDSGDTPPYAVEREVEDLDALITVAGGSASVFGHSSGAVLALEAAALGLAITRLALYEPPFIVDDSRPALPGDYVTQLTESTSSGRRGDAVELFLTKGVGVPVDMVAQMRSSPMWPAMEGLAHTLAYDGAIMGDTMSGNPLPIERWTSVTTPTLVIGGGASPAWARNAVRMLADVLPDARRRSLEDQDHGPAPEVLAPVLEEFFAARSAPG
;
A
#
# COMPACT_ATOMS: atom_id res chain seq x y z
N MET A 1 -10.25 17.94 7.64
CA MET A 1 -10.47 17.10 6.46
C MET A 1 -10.40 17.99 5.23
N ASN A 2 -9.63 17.61 4.24
CA ASN A 2 -9.51 18.26 2.95
C ASN A 2 -9.89 17.26 1.87
N ASP A 3 -10.12 17.73 0.65
CA ASP A 3 -10.35 16.87 -0.49
C ASP A 3 -9.66 17.41 -1.75
N VAL A 4 -9.48 16.54 -2.73
CA VAL A 4 -9.02 16.84 -4.09
C VAL A 4 -9.86 16.05 -5.07
N THR A 5 -10.10 16.62 -6.24
CA THR A 5 -10.80 15.92 -7.31
C THR A 5 -9.80 15.21 -8.21
N SER A 6 -9.96 13.89 -8.34
CA SER A 6 -9.21 13.05 -9.28
C SER A 6 -9.61 13.34 -10.73
N LYS A 7 -8.82 12.84 -11.68
CA LYS A 7 -9.01 13.09 -13.11
C LYS A 7 -10.37 12.61 -13.65
N ASP A 8 -10.94 11.55 -13.06
CA ASP A 8 -12.26 11.02 -13.42
C ASP A 8 -13.42 11.69 -12.68
N GLY A 9 -13.13 12.73 -11.86
CA GLY A 9 -14.12 13.44 -11.06
C GLY A 9 -14.35 12.85 -9.67
N THR A 10 -13.68 11.75 -9.31
CA THR A 10 -13.77 11.16 -7.96
C THR A 10 -13.18 12.10 -6.92
N THR A 11 -13.90 12.35 -5.84
CA THR A 11 -13.40 13.13 -4.70
C THR A 11 -12.53 12.23 -3.82
N ILE A 12 -11.31 12.66 -3.53
CA ILE A 12 -10.35 11.96 -2.68
C ILE A 12 -10.11 12.77 -1.42
N ALA A 13 -10.53 12.21 -0.29
CA ALA A 13 -10.41 12.82 1.03
C ALA A 13 -9.02 12.59 1.64
N PHE A 14 -8.46 13.62 2.26
CA PHE A 14 -7.17 13.53 2.93
C PHE A 14 -7.05 14.43 4.16
N ASP A 15 -6.14 14.07 5.04
CA ASP A 15 -5.68 14.92 6.13
C ASP A 15 -4.27 15.41 5.81
N ARG A 16 -4.03 16.69 6.12
CA ARG A 16 -2.72 17.32 5.99
C ARG A 16 -2.25 17.76 7.36
N SER A 17 -1.02 17.41 7.73
CA SER A 17 -0.39 17.80 8.98
C SER A 17 1.05 18.21 8.78
N GLY A 18 1.57 19.00 9.73
CA GLY A 18 2.96 19.43 9.73
C GLY A 18 3.34 20.48 8.68
N ALA A 19 4.65 20.69 8.55
CA ALA A 19 5.26 21.63 7.60
C ALA A 19 6.63 21.12 7.15
N GLY A 20 6.99 21.35 5.89
CA GLY A 20 8.25 20.89 5.30
C GLY A 20 8.04 20.20 3.96
N ARG A 21 8.98 19.34 3.59
CA ARG A 21 8.87 18.56 2.33
C ARG A 21 7.65 17.66 2.39
N PRO A 22 6.89 17.53 1.28
CA PRO A 22 5.68 16.73 1.27
C PRO A 22 5.96 15.23 1.24
N ILE A 23 5.18 14.49 2.03
CA ILE A 23 5.12 13.02 2.00
C ILE A 23 3.66 12.61 1.86
N VAL A 24 3.36 11.69 0.93
CA VAL A 24 2.06 11.04 0.81
C VAL A 24 2.15 9.64 1.39
N LEU A 25 1.22 9.28 2.29
CA LEU A 25 1.11 7.96 2.91
C LEU A 25 0.01 7.16 2.21
N VAL A 26 0.38 6.04 1.58
CA VAL A 26 -0.52 5.15 0.83
C VAL A 26 -0.80 3.90 1.66
N GLY A 27 -2.03 3.79 2.18
CA GLY A 27 -2.46 2.69 3.03
C GLY A 27 -2.68 1.37 2.27
N GLY A 28 -2.62 0.26 3.00
CA GLY A 28 -2.89 -1.09 2.50
C GLY A 28 -4.37 -1.45 2.46
N ALA A 29 -4.66 -2.75 2.27
CA ALA A 29 -6.01 -3.29 2.27
C ALA A 29 -6.72 -3.09 3.61
N LEU A 30 -8.06 -2.98 3.57
CA LEU A 30 -8.92 -2.82 4.76
C LEU A 30 -8.52 -1.66 5.69
N SER A 31 -7.89 -0.61 5.16
CA SER A 31 -7.52 0.59 5.92
C SER A 31 -8.07 1.85 5.27
N ASP A 32 -8.37 2.83 6.08
CA ASP A 32 -8.61 4.22 5.72
C ASP A 32 -7.43 5.10 6.21
N ARG A 33 -7.52 6.43 5.99
CA ARG A 33 -6.46 7.37 6.36
C ARG A 33 -6.18 7.43 7.86
N SER A 34 -7.14 7.04 8.71
CA SER A 34 -6.96 7.06 10.17
C SER A 34 -5.88 6.08 10.62
N ALA A 35 -5.68 4.97 9.89
CA ALA A 35 -4.63 4.00 10.17
C ALA A 35 -3.23 4.59 10.05
N ALA A 36 -3.04 5.61 9.20
CA ALA A 36 -1.78 6.32 9.04
C ALA A 36 -1.56 7.42 10.11
N GLY A 37 -2.59 7.75 10.90
CA GLY A 37 -2.56 8.85 11.87
C GLY A 37 -1.39 8.83 12.84
N PRO A 38 -1.09 7.71 13.52
CA PRO A 38 0.05 7.63 14.44
C PRO A 38 1.41 7.92 13.75
N LEU A 39 1.64 7.36 12.57
CA LEU A 39 2.85 7.61 11.78
C LEU A 39 2.91 9.07 11.31
N ALA A 40 1.80 9.60 10.82
CA ALA A 40 1.69 10.99 10.38
C ALA A 40 2.01 11.97 11.50
N ALA A 41 1.55 11.71 12.73
CA ALA A 41 1.82 12.55 13.89
C ALA A 41 3.33 12.62 14.24
N ILE A 42 4.07 11.50 14.09
CA ILE A 42 5.51 11.47 14.35
C ILE A 42 6.28 12.19 13.23
N LEU A 43 5.86 12.05 11.98
CA LEU A 43 6.53 12.68 10.83
C LEU A 43 6.22 14.19 10.70
N ALA A 44 5.08 14.67 11.19
CA ALA A 44 4.59 16.04 11.03
C ALA A 44 5.56 17.15 11.56
N PRO A 45 6.39 16.94 12.59
CA PRO A 45 7.38 17.93 12.98
C PRO A 45 8.42 18.27 11.91
N HIS A 46 8.67 17.37 10.96
CA HIS A 46 9.74 17.50 9.96
C HIS A 46 9.24 17.56 8.50
N PHE A 47 7.99 17.16 8.26
CA PHE A 47 7.42 17.02 6.93
C PHE A 47 5.99 17.56 6.86
N THR A 48 5.54 17.90 5.67
CA THR A 48 4.12 18.05 5.37
C THR A 48 3.58 16.69 4.97
N VAL A 49 2.76 16.09 5.84
CA VAL A 49 2.26 14.71 5.65
C VAL A 49 0.83 14.75 5.12
N PHE A 50 0.58 14.01 4.04
CA PHE A 50 -0.72 13.77 3.44
C PHE A 50 -1.11 12.31 3.69
N ALA A 51 -2.10 12.08 4.54
CA ALA A 51 -2.74 10.77 4.74
C ALA A 51 -4.11 10.80 4.07
N TYR A 52 -4.38 9.89 3.13
CA TYR A 52 -5.60 9.93 2.34
C TYR A 52 -6.36 8.61 2.37
N ASP A 53 -7.66 8.70 2.15
CA ASP A 53 -8.48 7.54 1.86
C ASP A 53 -8.34 7.19 0.39
N ARG A 54 -7.87 6.00 0.09
CA ARG A 54 -7.91 5.47 -1.27
C ARG A 54 -9.36 5.39 -1.74
N ARG A 55 -9.61 5.45 -3.05
CA ARG A 55 -10.99 5.41 -3.59
C ARG A 55 -11.80 4.25 -3.03
N GLY A 56 -13.08 4.48 -2.77
CA GLY A 56 -13.99 3.52 -2.16
C GLY A 56 -13.80 3.31 -0.65
N ARG A 57 -12.94 4.09 0.02
CA ARG A 57 -12.65 3.96 1.45
C ARG A 57 -12.90 5.27 2.18
N GLY A 58 -13.25 5.17 3.47
CA GLY A 58 -13.44 6.32 4.34
C GLY A 58 -14.40 7.35 3.75
N ASP A 59 -13.92 8.59 3.60
CA ASP A 59 -14.69 9.71 3.05
C ASP A 59 -14.41 9.96 1.54
N SER A 60 -13.58 9.15 0.91
CA SER A 60 -13.34 9.22 -0.54
C SER A 60 -14.48 8.61 -1.34
N GLY A 61 -14.74 9.21 -2.51
CA GLY A 61 -15.67 8.67 -3.48
C GLY A 61 -15.17 7.37 -4.15
N ASP A 62 -16.07 6.78 -4.94
CA ASP A 62 -15.78 5.58 -5.74
C ASP A 62 -16.53 5.67 -7.05
N THR A 63 -15.83 5.83 -8.16
CA THR A 63 -16.43 5.97 -9.49
C THR A 63 -16.12 4.73 -10.33
N PRO A 64 -17.12 3.89 -10.61
CA PRO A 64 -16.93 2.72 -11.47
C PRO A 64 -16.79 3.11 -12.97
N PRO A 65 -16.14 2.27 -13.81
CA PRO A 65 -15.48 1.05 -13.42
C PRO A 65 -14.13 1.30 -12.73
N TYR A 66 -13.77 0.41 -11.79
CA TYR A 66 -12.45 0.46 -11.18
C TYR A 66 -11.36 0.08 -12.19
N ALA A 67 -10.23 0.79 -12.11
CA ALA A 67 -8.99 0.43 -12.77
C ALA A 67 -7.81 0.94 -11.92
N VAL A 68 -6.66 0.26 -11.98
CA VAL A 68 -5.46 0.64 -11.21
C VAL A 68 -4.99 2.04 -11.56
N GLU A 69 -5.11 2.41 -12.83
CA GLU A 69 -4.77 3.73 -13.35
C GLU A 69 -5.58 4.85 -12.69
N ARG A 70 -6.81 4.55 -12.25
CA ARG A 70 -7.63 5.53 -11.51
C ARG A 70 -7.03 5.84 -10.14
N GLU A 71 -6.50 4.84 -9.42
CA GLU A 71 -5.80 5.09 -8.15
C GLU A 71 -4.45 5.80 -8.36
N VAL A 72 -3.77 5.55 -9.46
CA VAL A 72 -2.57 6.33 -9.84
C VAL A 72 -2.92 7.79 -10.09
N GLU A 73 -4.03 8.07 -10.77
CA GLU A 73 -4.54 9.43 -10.99
C GLU A 73 -4.97 10.11 -9.67
N ASP A 74 -5.48 9.36 -8.68
CA ASP A 74 -5.76 9.88 -7.36
C ASP A 74 -4.48 10.35 -6.66
N LEU A 75 -3.43 9.52 -6.74
CA LEU A 75 -2.14 9.84 -6.17
C LEU A 75 -1.49 11.04 -6.88
N ASP A 76 -1.64 11.16 -8.19
CA ASP A 76 -1.17 12.32 -8.97
C ASP A 76 -1.87 13.63 -8.55
N ALA A 77 -3.18 13.57 -8.31
CA ALA A 77 -3.94 14.70 -7.80
C ALA A 77 -3.44 15.15 -6.41
N LEU A 78 -3.14 14.20 -5.51
CA LEU A 78 -2.56 14.48 -4.21
C LEU A 78 -1.13 15.08 -4.31
N ILE A 79 -0.28 14.53 -5.18
CA ILE A 79 1.07 15.07 -5.46
C ILE A 79 0.97 16.50 -6.00
N THR A 80 -0.01 16.77 -6.86
CA THR A 80 -0.27 18.12 -7.40
C THR A 80 -0.60 19.10 -6.28
N VAL A 81 -1.52 18.76 -5.37
CA VAL A 81 -1.87 19.58 -4.19
C VAL A 81 -0.69 19.71 -3.22
N ALA A 82 0.18 18.71 -3.16
CA ALA A 82 1.38 18.75 -2.33
C ALA A 82 2.47 19.68 -2.88
N GLY A 83 2.30 20.26 -4.06
CA GLY A 83 3.22 21.22 -4.67
C GLY A 83 3.91 20.72 -5.95
N GLY A 84 3.34 19.70 -6.59
CA GLY A 84 3.77 19.16 -7.89
C GLY A 84 4.83 18.05 -7.80
N SER A 85 5.37 17.78 -6.61
CA SER A 85 6.21 16.59 -6.35
C SER A 85 6.19 16.24 -4.87
N ALA A 86 6.31 14.95 -4.53
CA ALA A 86 6.30 14.49 -3.14
C ALA A 86 7.16 13.23 -2.98
N SER A 87 7.60 12.97 -1.75
CA SER A 87 8.00 11.62 -1.36
C SER A 87 6.76 10.77 -1.09
N VAL A 88 6.85 9.47 -1.34
CA VAL A 88 5.71 8.56 -1.14
C VAL A 88 6.14 7.40 -0.26
N PHE A 89 5.34 7.09 0.76
CA PHE A 89 5.43 5.87 1.53
C PHE A 89 4.22 5.00 1.23
N GLY A 90 4.44 3.76 0.85
CA GLY A 90 3.38 2.77 0.65
C GLY A 90 3.51 1.58 1.59
N HIS A 91 2.39 1.11 2.12
CA HIS A 91 2.30 -0.06 2.97
C HIS A 91 1.50 -1.17 2.30
N SER A 92 2.02 -2.41 2.26
CA SER A 92 1.30 -3.58 1.74
C SER A 92 0.85 -3.37 0.27
N SER A 93 -0.44 -3.54 -0.05
CA SER A 93 -0.97 -3.22 -1.39
C SER A 93 -0.77 -1.76 -1.79
N GLY A 94 -0.74 -0.84 -0.81
CA GLY A 94 -0.37 0.55 -1.04
C GLY A 94 1.09 0.74 -1.46
N ALA A 95 1.99 -0.16 -1.05
CA ALA A 95 3.36 -0.17 -1.55
C ALA A 95 3.42 -0.56 -3.03
N VAL A 96 2.58 -1.49 -3.46
CA VAL A 96 2.49 -1.88 -4.87
C VAL A 96 1.89 -0.75 -5.71
N LEU A 97 0.82 -0.10 -5.21
CA LEU A 97 0.25 1.07 -5.89
C LEU A 97 1.27 2.22 -6.04
N ALA A 98 2.04 2.52 -4.99
CA ALA A 98 3.07 3.54 -5.04
C ALA A 98 4.20 3.19 -6.03
N LEU A 99 4.54 1.90 -6.14
CA LEU A 99 5.52 1.41 -7.11
C LEU A 99 5.00 1.53 -8.55
N GLU A 100 3.73 1.17 -8.82
CA GLU A 100 3.09 1.37 -10.11
C GLU A 100 3.03 2.85 -10.51
N ALA A 101 2.69 3.72 -9.56
CA ALA A 101 2.68 5.16 -9.79
C ALA A 101 4.09 5.69 -10.17
N ALA A 102 5.14 5.19 -9.52
CA ALA A 102 6.52 5.53 -9.88
C ALA A 102 6.89 5.01 -11.28
N ALA A 103 6.48 3.78 -11.62
CA ALA A 103 6.71 3.20 -12.94
C ALA A 103 6.00 3.97 -14.07
N LEU A 104 4.83 4.55 -13.77
CA LEU A 104 4.09 5.42 -14.68
C LEU A 104 4.59 6.86 -14.71
N GLY A 105 5.67 7.17 -13.99
CA GLY A 105 6.39 8.44 -14.09
C GLY A 105 5.80 9.59 -13.26
N LEU A 106 5.01 9.30 -12.21
CA LEU A 106 4.56 10.34 -11.29
C LEU A 106 5.77 11.06 -10.64
N ALA A 107 5.58 12.32 -10.30
CA ALA A 107 6.65 13.17 -9.75
C ALA A 107 6.99 12.78 -8.29
N ILE A 108 7.42 11.54 -8.09
CA ILE A 108 7.83 10.98 -6.81
C ILE A 108 9.32 11.23 -6.62
N THR A 109 9.68 11.98 -5.59
CA THR A 109 11.09 12.36 -5.32
C THR A 109 11.87 11.26 -4.60
N ARG A 110 11.20 10.49 -3.74
CA ARG A 110 11.71 9.31 -3.03
C ARG A 110 10.56 8.35 -2.76
N LEU A 111 10.83 7.07 -2.83
CA LEU A 111 9.84 6.02 -2.66
C LEU A 111 10.23 5.09 -1.51
N ALA A 112 9.39 4.93 -0.50
CA ALA A 112 9.58 3.95 0.56
C ALA A 112 8.43 2.93 0.53
N LEU A 113 8.77 1.64 0.49
CA LEU A 113 7.83 0.54 0.30
C LEU A 113 7.95 -0.44 1.45
N TYR A 114 6.90 -0.56 2.25
CA TYR A 114 6.86 -1.51 3.36
C TYR A 114 6.08 -2.77 2.97
N GLU A 115 6.79 -3.88 2.89
CA GLU A 115 6.25 -5.24 2.63
C GLU A 115 5.19 -5.32 1.53
N PRO A 116 5.51 -4.96 0.28
CA PRO A 116 4.63 -5.32 -0.83
C PRO A 116 4.41 -6.84 -0.81
N PRO A 117 3.13 -7.33 -0.80
CA PRO A 117 2.85 -8.72 -0.47
C PRO A 117 3.01 -9.65 -1.68
N PHE A 118 4.15 -9.58 -2.35
CA PHE A 118 4.47 -10.44 -3.48
C PHE A 118 4.72 -11.88 -3.05
N ILE A 119 4.32 -12.84 -3.87
CA ILE A 119 4.68 -14.25 -3.72
C ILE A 119 5.65 -14.59 -4.85
N VAL A 120 6.93 -14.63 -4.53
CA VAL A 120 8.03 -14.69 -5.51
C VAL A 120 8.70 -16.06 -5.63
N ASP A 121 8.29 -16.98 -4.77
CA ASP A 121 8.84 -18.35 -4.67
C ASP A 121 7.81 -19.31 -4.02
N ASP A 122 8.23 -20.54 -3.76
CA ASP A 122 7.42 -21.59 -3.15
C ASP A 122 7.34 -21.55 -1.62
N SER A 123 7.87 -20.51 -0.98
CA SER A 123 7.82 -20.35 0.50
C SER A 123 6.40 -20.07 1.02
N ARG A 124 5.46 -19.81 0.11
CA ARG A 124 4.03 -19.67 0.34
C ARG A 124 3.26 -20.15 -0.91
N PRO A 125 2.08 -20.80 -0.77
CA PRO A 125 1.22 -21.10 -1.89
C PRO A 125 0.81 -19.85 -2.66
N ALA A 126 0.84 -19.92 -3.99
CA ALA A 126 0.31 -18.88 -4.86
C ALA A 126 -1.20 -18.67 -4.62
N LEU A 127 -1.69 -17.47 -4.91
CA LEU A 127 -3.13 -17.23 -4.90
C LEU A 127 -3.82 -17.95 -6.08
N PRO A 128 -5.08 -18.40 -5.89
CA PRO A 128 -5.87 -18.92 -7.00
C PRO A 128 -6.00 -17.91 -8.14
N GLY A 129 -5.95 -18.36 -9.39
CA GLY A 129 -6.06 -17.47 -10.55
C GLY A 129 -7.40 -16.72 -10.65
N ASP A 130 -8.43 -17.21 -9.99
CA ASP A 130 -9.77 -16.60 -9.91
C ASP A 130 -10.00 -15.79 -8.61
N TYR A 131 -8.93 -15.52 -7.83
CA TYR A 131 -9.03 -14.87 -6.53
C TYR A 131 -9.76 -13.52 -6.59
N VAL A 132 -9.42 -12.65 -7.54
CA VAL A 132 -10.08 -11.33 -7.72
C VAL A 132 -11.54 -11.50 -8.13
N THR A 133 -11.84 -12.50 -8.98
CA THR A 133 -13.21 -12.83 -9.37
C THR A 133 -14.03 -13.26 -8.17
N GLN A 134 -13.50 -14.14 -7.31
CA GLN A 134 -14.18 -14.59 -6.09
C GLN A 134 -14.48 -13.43 -5.13
N LEU A 135 -13.54 -12.49 -4.96
CA LEU A 135 -13.75 -11.26 -4.16
C LEU A 135 -14.89 -10.41 -4.74
N THR A 136 -14.86 -10.19 -6.05
CA THR A 136 -15.87 -9.39 -6.76
C THR A 136 -17.26 -10.03 -6.67
N GLU A 137 -17.38 -11.33 -6.88
CA GLU A 137 -18.63 -12.07 -6.77
C GLU A 137 -19.19 -12.08 -5.36
N SER A 138 -18.33 -12.23 -4.35
CA SER A 138 -18.74 -12.19 -2.95
C SER A 138 -19.31 -10.82 -2.57
N THR A 139 -18.61 -9.75 -2.95
CA THR A 139 -19.05 -8.38 -2.62
C THR A 139 -20.27 -7.93 -3.40
N SER A 140 -20.36 -8.23 -4.71
CA SER A 140 -21.52 -7.92 -5.54
C SER A 140 -22.79 -8.66 -5.14
N SER A 141 -22.62 -9.85 -4.54
CA SER A 141 -23.74 -10.65 -3.98
C SER A 141 -24.09 -10.29 -2.53
N GLY A 142 -23.49 -9.23 -1.96
CA GLY A 142 -23.72 -8.80 -0.58
C GLY A 142 -23.03 -9.64 0.49
N ARG A 143 -22.23 -10.65 0.12
CA ARG A 143 -21.50 -11.53 1.04
C ARG A 143 -20.14 -10.92 1.43
N ARG A 144 -20.18 -9.70 2.00
CA ARG A 144 -18.97 -8.96 2.35
C ARG A 144 -18.07 -9.70 3.35
N GLY A 145 -18.67 -10.38 4.34
CA GLY A 145 -17.93 -11.19 5.30
C GLY A 145 -17.16 -12.35 4.67
N ASP A 146 -17.72 -12.95 3.60
CA ASP A 146 -17.03 -14.03 2.87
C ASP A 146 -15.82 -13.48 2.08
N ALA A 147 -15.93 -12.27 1.54
CA ALA A 147 -14.80 -11.59 0.90
C ALA A 147 -13.69 -11.28 1.91
N VAL A 148 -14.03 -10.81 3.12
CA VAL A 148 -13.05 -10.60 4.20
C VAL A 148 -12.40 -11.92 4.62
N GLU A 149 -13.19 -12.99 4.77
CA GLU A 149 -12.64 -14.33 5.10
C GLU A 149 -11.71 -14.85 4.01
N LEU A 150 -12.09 -14.73 2.74
CA LEU A 150 -11.25 -15.10 1.60
C LEU A 150 -9.93 -14.31 1.61
N PHE A 151 -9.98 -13.01 1.83
CA PHE A 151 -8.80 -12.16 1.93
C PHE A 151 -7.89 -12.58 3.10
N LEU A 152 -8.44 -12.72 4.29
CA LEU A 152 -7.65 -13.07 5.48
C LEU A 152 -7.03 -14.46 5.35
N THR A 153 -7.78 -15.44 4.84
CA THR A 153 -7.29 -16.83 4.74
C THR A 153 -6.34 -17.03 3.56
N LYS A 154 -6.68 -16.54 2.38
CA LYS A 154 -5.87 -16.73 1.15
C LYS A 154 -4.89 -15.61 0.92
N GLY A 155 -5.35 -14.36 1.01
CA GLY A 155 -4.52 -13.17 0.78
C GLY A 155 -3.48 -12.97 1.88
N VAL A 156 -3.84 -13.04 3.13
CA VAL A 156 -2.94 -12.84 4.28
C VAL A 156 -2.33 -14.14 4.79
N GLY A 157 -3.10 -15.24 4.80
CA GLY A 157 -2.66 -16.54 5.30
C GLY A 157 -3.00 -16.76 6.79
N VAL A 158 -4.02 -16.05 7.30
CA VAL A 158 -4.54 -16.28 8.65
C VAL A 158 -5.22 -17.65 8.72
N PRO A 159 -4.95 -18.47 9.75
CA PRO A 159 -5.64 -19.74 9.94
C PRO A 159 -7.16 -19.59 10.00
N VAL A 160 -7.88 -20.52 9.34
CA VAL A 160 -9.36 -20.46 9.23
C VAL A 160 -10.05 -20.35 10.59
N ASP A 161 -9.57 -21.10 11.59
CA ASP A 161 -10.14 -21.08 12.96
C ASP A 161 -9.97 -19.70 13.61
N MET A 162 -8.86 -19.02 13.34
CA MET A 162 -8.65 -17.65 13.84
C MET A 162 -9.59 -16.67 13.14
N VAL A 163 -9.77 -16.78 11.82
CA VAL A 163 -10.71 -15.92 11.09
C VAL A 163 -12.14 -16.13 11.59
N ALA A 164 -12.54 -17.39 11.87
CA ALA A 164 -13.84 -17.68 12.47
C ALA A 164 -14.06 -16.96 13.83
N GLN A 165 -13.01 -16.88 14.65
CA GLN A 165 -13.05 -16.10 15.90
C GLN A 165 -13.13 -14.58 15.63
N MET A 166 -12.39 -14.09 14.64
CA MET A 166 -12.41 -12.67 14.25
C MET A 166 -13.80 -12.21 13.78
N ARG A 167 -14.62 -13.09 13.21
CA ARG A 167 -16.01 -12.76 12.83
C ARG A 167 -16.87 -12.27 13.99
N SER A 168 -16.55 -12.66 15.22
CA SER A 168 -17.24 -12.19 16.43
C SER A 168 -16.61 -10.92 17.04
N SER A 169 -15.53 -10.42 16.45
CA SER A 169 -14.84 -9.21 16.90
C SER A 169 -15.62 -7.94 16.57
N PRO A 170 -15.59 -6.92 17.45
CA PRO A 170 -16.12 -5.59 17.12
C PRO A 170 -15.49 -4.93 15.87
N MET A 171 -14.33 -5.38 15.44
CA MET A 171 -13.66 -4.90 14.24
C MET A 171 -14.23 -5.48 12.94
N TRP A 172 -14.95 -6.60 12.99
CA TRP A 172 -15.43 -7.29 11.80
C TRP A 172 -16.35 -6.43 10.92
N PRO A 173 -17.35 -5.70 11.47
CA PRO A 173 -18.20 -4.82 10.66
C PRO A 173 -17.43 -3.72 9.93
N ALA A 174 -16.35 -3.20 10.51
CA ALA A 174 -15.49 -2.22 9.84
C ALA A 174 -14.77 -2.82 8.64
N MET A 175 -14.26 -4.05 8.76
CA MET A 175 -13.65 -4.78 7.63
C MET A 175 -14.70 -5.08 6.53
N GLU A 176 -15.92 -5.49 6.89
CA GLU A 176 -17.01 -5.69 5.92
C GLU A 176 -17.39 -4.39 5.20
N GLY A 177 -17.30 -3.25 5.89
CA GLY A 177 -17.51 -1.93 5.31
C GLY A 177 -16.58 -1.65 4.13
N LEU A 178 -15.33 -2.11 4.22
CA LEU A 178 -14.28 -1.93 3.21
C LEU A 178 -14.12 -3.12 2.25
N ALA A 179 -14.88 -4.20 2.42
CA ALA A 179 -14.68 -5.45 1.69
C ALA A 179 -14.76 -5.31 0.16
N HIS A 180 -15.55 -4.37 -0.36
CA HIS A 180 -15.67 -4.12 -1.81
C HIS A 180 -14.34 -3.67 -2.43
N THR A 181 -13.46 -3.04 -1.66
CA THR A 181 -12.14 -2.58 -2.15
C THR A 181 -11.08 -3.69 -2.16
N LEU A 182 -11.36 -4.89 -1.62
CA LEU A 182 -10.42 -6.00 -1.66
C LEU A 182 -10.13 -6.50 -3.09
N ALA A 183 -11.13 -6.41 -3.96
CA ALA A 183 -10.94 -6.69 -5.38
C ALA A 183 -10.01 -5.67 -6.06
N TYR A 184 -10.02 -4.41 -5.60
CA TYR A 184 -9.10 -3.35 -6.06
C TYR A 184 -7.66 -3.68 -5.65
N ASP A 185 -7.45 -4.05 -4.39
CA ASP A 185 -6.13 -4.49 -3.93
C ASP A 185 -5.63 -5.70 -4.73
N GLY A 186 -6.50 -6.67 -5.00
CA GLY A 186 -6.18 -7.81 -5.85
C GLY A 186 -5.79 -7.43 -7.28
N ALA A 187 -6.49 -6.45 -7.87
CA ALA A 187 -6.17 -5.95 -9.21
C ALA A 187 -4.81 -5.23 -9.26
N ILE A 188 -4.47 -4.46 -8.23
CA ILE A 188 -3.15 -3.80 -8.11
C ILE A 188 -2.03 -4.85 -8.06
N MET A 189 -2.24 -5.94 -7.34
CA MET A 189 -1.26 -7.02 -7.25
C MET A 189 -1.01 -7.69 -8.61
N GLY A 190 -2.03 -7.81 -9.46
CA GLY A 190 -1.93 -8.49 -10.75
C GLY A 190 -1.41 -9.92 -10.59
N ASP A 191 -0.34 -10.26 -11.30
CA ASP A 191 0.32 -11.58 -11.31
C ASP A 191 1.43 -11.76 -10.25
N THR A 192 1.71 -10.73 -9.45
CA THR A 192 2.83 -10.74 -8.49
C THR A 192 2.63 -11.66 -7.27
N MET A 193 1.45 -12.28 -7.15
CA MET A 193 1.14 -13.29 -6.13
C MET A 193 1.06 -14.71 -6.69
N SER A 194 1.70 -14.96 -7.83
CA SER A 194 1.66 -16.23 -8.57
C SER A 194 2.71 -17.26 -8.14
N GLY A 195 3.65 -16.90 -7.25
CA GLY A 195 4.79 -17.74 -6.89
C GLY A 195 5.94 -17.72 -7.91
N ASN A 196 5.84 -16.87 -8.93
CA ASN A 196 6.89 -16.67 -9.92
C ASN A 196 7.83 -15.52 -9.52
N PRO A 197 9.08 -15.52 -10.02
CA PRO A 197 9.95 -14.36 -9.88
C PRO A 197 9.28 -13.09 -10.39
N LEU A 198 9.59 -11.96 -9.77
CA LEU A 198 9.03 -10.67 -10.17
C LEU A 198 9.42 -10.34 -11.63
N PRO A 199 8.49 -9.76 -12.42
CA PRO A 199 8.77 -9.34 -13.79
C PRO A 199 9.71 -8.13 -13.77
N ILE A 200 11.00 -8.34 -13.97
CA ILE A 200 12.05 -7.31 -13.92
C ILE A 200 11.69 -6.13 -14.82
N GLU A 201 11.21 -6.41 -16.01
CA GLU A 201 10.90 -5.42 -17.05
C GLU A 201 9.83 -4.41 -16.64
N ARG A 202 8.93 -4.80 -15.73
CA ARG A 202 7.81 -3.96 -15.27
C ARG A 202 8.28 -2.69 -14.56
N TRP A 203 9.40 -2.76 -13.82
CA TRP A 203 9.86 -1.67 -12.96
C TRP A 203 11.27 -1.17 -13.27
N THR A 204 11.86 -1.55 -14.39
CA THR A 204 13.18 -1.05 -14.83
C THR A 204 13.20 0.46 -15.08
N SER A 205 12.02 1.07 -15.33
CA SER A 205 11.87 2.53 -15.47
C SER A 205 11.88 3.27 -14.13
N VAL A 206 11.76 2.58 -13.00
CA VAL A 206 11.74 3.19 -11.66
C VAL A 206 13.15 3.55 -11.24
N THR A 207 13.61 4.74 -11.64
CA THR A 207 14.91 5.30 -11.26
C THR A 207 14.84 6.17 -10.00
N THR A 208 13.64 6.36 -9.44
CA THR A 208 13.43 7.07 -8.19
C THR A 208 14.16 6.35 -7.04
N PRO A 209 14.99 7.05 -6.24
CA PRO A 209 15.61 6.45 -5.07
C PRO A 209 14.59 5.76 -4.19
N THR A 210 14.74 4.44 -4.01
CA THR A 210 13.75 3.59 -3.35
C THR A 210 14.31 2.92 -2.11
N LEU A 211 13.53 2.89 -1.03
CA LEU A 211 13.80 2.12 0.17
C LEU A 211 12.76 1.00 0.32
N VAL A 212 13.18 -0.25 0.21
CA VAL A 212 12.31 -1.42 0.42
C VAL A 212 12.51 -1.92 1.84
N ILE A 213 11.44 -1.89 2.63
CA ILE A 213 11.46 -2.16 4.07
C ILE A 213 10.67 -3.42 4.37
N GLY A 214 11.17 -4.24 5.27
CA GLY A 214 10.45 -5.41 5.78
C GLY A 214 10.68 -5.64 7.25
N GLY A 215 9.75 -6.31 7.89
CA GLY A 215 9.86 -6.75 9.28
C GLY A 215 10.80 -7.94 9.43
N GLY A 216 11.68 -7.90 10.43
CA GLY A 216 12.57 -9.02 10.76
C GLY A 216 11.82 -10.24 11.26
N ALA A 217 10.69 -10.03 11.94
CA ALA A 217 9.79 -11.08 12.43
C ALA A 217 8.77 -11.57 11.40
N SER A 218 8.67 -10.92 10.25
CA SER A 218 7.75 -11.33 9.17
C SER A 218 8.07 -12.73 8.63
N PRO A 219 7.09 -13.45 8.09
CA PRO A 219 7.32 -14.78 7.52
C PRO A 219 8.30 -14.73 6.33
N ALA A 220 8.92 -15.87 6.05
CA ALA A 220 9.98 -15.98 5.03
C ALA A 220 9.56 -15.45 3.67
N TRP A 221 8.33 -15.74 3.23
CA TRP A 221 7.82 -15.28 1.94
C TRP A 221 7.81 -13.74 1.82
N ALA A 222 7.41 -13.02 2.88
CA ALA A 222 7.40 -11.57 2.88
C ALA A 222 8.84 -10.99 2.85
N ARG A 223 9.76 -11.59 3.62
CA ARG A 223 11.18 -11.21 3.57
C ARG A 223 11.83 -11.50 2.22
N ASN A 224 11.41 -12.59 1.54
CA ASN A 224 11.88 -12.93 0.20
C ASN A 224 11.36 -11.92 -0.83
N ALA A 225 10.09 -11.51 -0.73
CA ALA A 225 9.51 -10.47 -1.57
C ALA A 225 10.27 -9.13 -1.47
N VAL A 226 10.55 -8.69 -0.23
CA VAL A 226 11.33 -7.46 0.04
C VAL A 226 12.73 -7.54 -0.56
N ARG A 227 13.42 -8.68 -0.42
CA ARG A 227 14.74 -8.90 -1.01
C ARG A 227 14.67 -8.86 -2.53
N MET A 228 13.78 -9.64 -3.13
CA MET A 228 13.65 -9.73 -4.59
C MET A 228 13.32 -8.37 -5.21
N LEU A 229 12.41 -7.60 -4.59
CA LEU A 229 12.08 -6.28 -5.11
C LEU A 229 13.26 -5.32 -5.04
N ALA A 230 14.03 -5.33 -3.94
CA ALA A 230 15.22 -4.49 -3.84
C ALA A 230 16.31 -4.88 -4.86
N ASP A 231 16.39 -6.16 -5.24
CA ASP A 231 17.36 -6.64 -6.25
C ASP A 231 16.92 -6.29 -7.69
N VAL A 232 15.61 -6.13 -7.93
CA VAL A 232 15.03 -5.79 -9.25
C VAL A 232 15.07 -4.30 -9.56
N LEU A 233 14.91 -3.44 -8.56
CA LEU A 233 14.84 -1.99 -8.77
C LEU A 233 16.23 -1.37 -8.99
N PRO A 234 16.39 -0.47 -9.97
CA PRO A 234 17.71 0.10 -10.35
C PRO A 234 18.41 0.91 -9.25
N ASP A 235 17.65 1.67 -8.44
CA ASP A 235 18.18 2.49 -7.32
C ASP A 235 17.41 2.16 -6.03
N ALA A 236 17.58 0.93 -5.54
CA ALA A 236 16.92 0.50 -4.32
C ALA A 236 17.91 0.14 -3.21
N ARG A 237 17.50 0.45 -1.99
CA ARG A 237 18.14 -0.01 -0.75
C ARG A 237 17.14 -0.84 0.04
N ARG A 238 17.64 -1.84 0.75
CA ARG A 238 16.83 -2.68 1.63
C ARG A 238 17.11 -2.35 3.11
N ARG A 239 16.03 -2.34 3.91
CA ARG A 239 16.10 -2.23 5.37
C ARG A 239 15.23 -3.30 6.01
N SER A 240 15.75 -3.98 7.02
CA SER A 240 14.97 -4.84 7.92
C SER A 240 14.75 -4.12 9.24
N LEU A 241 13.52 -4.13 9.74
CA LEU A 241 13.18 -3.63 11.08
C LEU A 241 13.12 -4.83 12.03
N GLU A 242 14.08 -4.91 12.96
CA GLU A 242 14.13 -6.02 13.94
C GLU A 242 12.83 -6.04 14.76
N ASP A 243 12.38 -7.25 15.13
CA ASP A 243 11.17 -7.50 15.93
C ASP A 243 9.86 -6.89 15.38
N GLN A 244 9.87 -6.34 14.16
CA GLN A 244 8.66 -5.88 13.48
C GLN A 244 8.16 -6.96 12.51
N ASP A 245 6.84 -6.95 12.30
CA ASP A 245 6.16 -7.77 11.29
C ASP A 245 5.46 -6.87 10.24
N HIS A 246 4.37 -7.37 9.63
CA HIS A 246 3.61 -6.63 8.63
C HIS A 246 2.95 -5.34 9.16
N GLY A 247 2.77 -5.22 10.47
CA GLY A 247 2.23 -4.04 11.16
C GLY A 247 3.30 -3.34 12.01
N PRO A 248 4.27 -2.62 11.42
CA PRO A 248 5.36 -2.04 12.17
C PRO A 248 4.90 -0.97 13.13
N ALA A 249 5.50 -0.92 14.32
CA ALA A 249 5.28 0.17 15.27
C ALA A 249 5.70 1.51 14.63
N PRO A 250 4.84 2.55 14.66
CA PRO A 250 5.14 3.85 14.07
C PRO A 250 6.44 4.47 14.59
N GLU A 251 6.76 4.26 15.85
CA GLU A 251 7.96 4.76 16.53
C GLU A 251 9.25 4.10 16.01
N VAL A 252 9.14 2.88 15.48
CA VAL A 252 10.27 2.16 14.88
C VAL A 252 10.42 2.52 13.39
N LEU A 253 9.30 2.69 12.69
CA LEU A 253 9.29 3.00 11.28
C LEU A 253 9.65 4.46 10.98
N ALA A 254 9.12 5.42 11.75
CA ALA A 254 9.27 6.84 11.47
C ALA A 254 10.73 7.30 11.38
N PRO A 255 11.65 6.95 12.28
CA PRO A 255 13.05 7.36 12.16
C PRO A 255 13.72 6.89 10.87
N VAL A 256 13.35 5.70 10.38
CA VAL A 256 13.88 5.15 9.11
C VAL A 256 13.37 5.94 7.91
N LEU A 257 12.10 6.33 7.93
CA LEU A 257 11.52 7.19 6.89
C LEU A 257 12.09 8.60 6.94
N GLU A 258 12.28 9.17 8.14
CA GLU A 258 12.89 10.48 8.32
C GLU A 258 14.32 10.53 7.77
N GLU A 259 15.15 9.55 8.12
CA GLU A 259 16.51 9.42 7.59
C GLU A 259 16.48 9.37 6.04
N PHE A 260 15.62 8.54 5.49
CA PHE A 260 15.55 8.32 4.05
C PHE A 260 15.00 9.54 3.30
N PHE A 261 13.91 10.16 3.77
CA PHE A 261 13.28 11.28 3.08
C PHE A 261 13.99 12.62 3.30
N ALA A 262 14.75 12.78 4.40
CA ALA A 262 15.56 13.98 4.66
C ALA A 262 16.86 14.00 3.84
N ALA A 263 17.34 12.85 3.36
CA ALA A 263 18.58 12.79 2.60
C ALA A 263 18.53 13.74 1.39
N ARG A 264 19.64 14.47 1.14
CA ARG A 264 19.76 15.31 -0.07
C ARG A 264 20.01 14.39 -1.27
N SER A 265 19.37 14.66 -2.41
CA SER A 265 19.81 14.08 -3.66
C SER A 265 21.27 14.48 -3.88
N ALA A 266 22.13 13.52 -4.27
CA ALA A 266 23.49 13.87 -4.66
C ALA A 266 23.40 14.89 -5.80
N PRO A 267 24.23 15.95 -5.79
CA PRO A 267 24.32 16.81 -6.96
C PRO A 267 24.76 15.95 -8.15
N GLY A 268 23.92 15.94 -9.22
CA GLY A 268 24.22 15.28 -10.48
C GLY A 268 25.40 15.97 -11.20
#